data_8a93d6ed52d9de03504d4f847e047123
#
_entry.id   8a93d6ed52d9de03504d4f847e047123
#
_cell.length_a   1.000
_cell.length_b   1.000
_cell.length_c   1.000
_cell.angle_alpha   90.00
_cell.angle_beta   90.00
_cell.angle_gamma   90.00
#
_symmetry.space_group_name_H-M   'P 1'
#
loop_
_entity.id
_entity.type
_entity.pdbx_description
1 polymer ?
#
loop_
_entity_poly.entity_id
_entity_poly.type
_entity_poly.pdbx_seq_one_letter_code
_entity_poly.pdbx_strand_id
1 'polypeptide(L)'
;MKIAEITNKPVSISQTVDGGSLEGYVVDSDQPQLNNYLSSQGASTDVISSIQQRFKRIAIIRNMYVDEDRRGQGIGNDLVGNAIDSADRAGARAIVLVSDTQEDNAMNLTQWYEGFGFEQIGTAGGDPVMVLEL
;
A
#
# COMPACT_ATOMS: atom_id res chain seq x y z
N MET A 1 14.22 20.10 -20.95
CA MET A 1 13.72 19.44 -19.75
C MET A 1 13.35 18.00 -20.07
N LYS A 2 13.71 17.10 -19.20
CA LYS A 2 13.45 15.67 -19.42
C LYS A 2 12.22 15.27 -18.62
N ILE A 3 11.09 15.32 -19.26
CA ILE A 3 9.79 15.03 -18.65
C ILE A 3 9.74 13.59 -18.10
N ALA A 4 10.38 12.65 -18.81
CA ALA A 4 10.41 11.24 -18.40
C ALA A 4 11.07 11.03 -17.03
N GLU A 5 12.07 11.83 -16.68
CA GLU A 5 12.74 11.76 -15.37
C GLU A 5 11.82 12.22 -14.25
N ILE A 6 10.96 13.20 -14.52
CA ILE A 6 10.00 13.72 -13.55
C ILE A 6 8.91 12.69 -13.28
N THR A 7 8.39 12.05 -14.34
CA THR A 7 7.29 11.08 -14.22
C THR A 7 7.71 9.77 -13.56
N ASN A 8 9.01 9.42 -13.59
CA ASN A 8 9.52 8.17 -13.03
C ASN A 8 9.91 8.29 -11.56
N LYS A 9 9.87 9.49 -10.99
CA LYS A 9 10.20 9.68 -9.58
C LYS A 9 9.04 9.26 -8.70
N PRO A 10 9.30 8.54 -7.60
CA PRO A 10 8.26 8.22 -6.63
C PRO A 10 7.66 9.50 -6.05
N VAL A 11 6.34 9.49 -5.88
CA VAL A 11 5.62 10.58 -5.21
C VAL A 11 5.23 10.10 -3.83
N SER A 12 5.75 10.75 -2.80
CA SER A 12 5.46 10.35 -1.41
C SER A 12 4.00 10.59 -1.05
N ILE A 13 3.39 9.60 -0.40
CA ILE A 13 2.10 9.74 0.25
C ILE A 13 2.22 9.49 1.75
N SER A 14 3.45 9.54 2.27
CA SER A 14 3.74 9.30 3.68
C SER A 14 3.13 10.39 4.55
N GLN A 15 2.68 10.00 5.75
CA GLN A 15 2.03 10.86 6.72
C GLN A 15 2.53 10.53 8.11
N THR A 16 2.70 11.58 8.93
CA THR A 16 2.94 11.42 10.35
C THR A 16 1.95 12.31 11.09
N VAL A 17 1.19 11.72 11.99
CA VAL A 17 0.21 12.41 12.82
C VAL A 17 0.47 12.05 14.28
N ASP A 18 -0.18 12.78 15.20
CA ASP A 18 -0.12 12.40 16.61
C ASP A 18 -0.77 11.04 16.79
N GLY A 19 0.01 10.08 17.29
CA GLY A 19 -0.45 8.72 17.55
C GLY A 19 -0.34 7.73 16.39
N GLY A 20 0.21 8.14 15.23
CA GLY A 20 0.34 7.20 14.11
C GLY A 20 1.11 7.72 12.92
N SER A 21 1.42 6.80 12.02
CA SER A 21 2.14 7.12 10.79
C SER A 21 1.81 6.13 9.68
N LEU A 22 1.98 6.58 8.46
CA LEU A 22 1.87 5.74 7.26
C LEU A 22 3.03 6.10 6.34
N GLU A 23 3.67 5.09 5.80
CA GLU A 23 4.77 5.26 4.85
C GLU A 23 4.37 4.64 3.52
N GLY A 24 4.42 5.43 2.47
CA GLY A 24 4.07 4.97 1.14
C GLY A 24 4.44 5.95 0.05
N TYR A 25 4.30 5.50 -1.18
CA TYR A 25 4.61 6.32 -2.35
C TYR A 25 3.91 5.78 -3.59
N VAL A 26 3.78 6.65 -4.59
CA VAL A 26 3.20 6.32 -5.90
C VAL A 26 4.33 6.21 -6.91
N VAL A 27 4.32 5.12 -7.68
CA VAL A 27 5.29 4.85 -8.75
C VAL A 27 4.60 4.19 -9.92
N ASP A 28 5.24 4.21 -11.08
CA ASP A 28 4.82 3.37 -12.19
C ASP A 28 5.16 1.91 -11.86
N SER A 29 4.26 1.00 -12.21
CA SER A 29 4.36 -0.40 -11.77
C SER A 29 5.52 -1.16 -12.42
N ASP A 30 6.07 -0.66 -13.52
CA ASP A 30 7.25 -1.22 -14.18
C ASP A 30 8.57 -0.76 -13.56
N GLN A 31 8.53 0.19 -12.63
CA GLN A 31 9.71 0.63 -11.89
C GLN A 31 10.08 -0.41 -10.82
N PRO A 32 11.36 -0.45 -10.39
CA PRO A 32 11.83 -1.51 -9.50
C PRO A 32 11.20 -1.51 -8.11
N GLN A 33 10.61 -0.41 -7.66
CA GLN A 33 10.08 -0.30 -6.30
C GLN A 33 9.00 -1.35 -5.99
N LEU A 34 8.07 -1.60 -6.92
CA LEU A 34 7.02 -2.60 -6.69
C LEU A 34 7.62 -4.00 -6.54
N ASN A 35 8.47 -4.37 -7.49
CA ASN A 35 9.14 -5.68 -7.45
C ASN A 35 9.99 -5.81 -6.18
N ASN A 36 10.77 -4.79 -5.83
CA ASN A 36 11.63 -4.83 -4.65
C ASN A 36 10.82 -4.98 -3.37
N TYR A 37 9.74 -4.23 -3.23
CA TYR A 37 8.88 -4.32 -2.05
C TYR A 37 8.25 -5.70 -1.93
N LEU A 38 7.55 -6.15 -2.96
CA LEU A 38 6.81 -7.42 -2.89
C LEU A 38 7.75 -8.62 -2.78
N SER A 39 8.88 -8.61 -3.49
CA SER A 39 9.89 -9.68 -3.39
C SER A 39 10.48 -9.75 -1.99
N SER A 40 10.75 -8.60 -1.37
CA SER A 40 11.28 -8.57 0.00
C SER A 40 10.29 -9.13 1.01
N GLN A 41 9.00 -9.06 0.72
CA GLN A 41 7.94 -9.63 1.55
C GLN A 41 7.68 -11.11 1.25
N GLY A 42 8.29 -11.66 0.21
CA GLY A 42 8.14 -13.07 -0.17
C GLY A 42 7.09 -13.36 -1.24
N ALA A 43 6.63 -12.34 -1.96
CA ALA A 43 5.67 -12.53 -3.04
C ALA A 43 6.31 -13.24 -4.25
N SER A 44 5.51 -14.06 -4.95
CA SER A 44 5.95 -14.70 -6.18
C SER A 44 5.98 -13.71 -7.35
N THR A 45 6.72 -14.07 -8.40
CA THR A 45 6.73 -13.28 -9.63
C THR A 45 5.36 -13.21 -10.29
N ASP A 46 4.53 -14.23 -10.13
CA ASP A 46 3.17 -14.25 -10.69
C ASP A 46 2.28 -13.17 -10.06
N VAL A 47 2.36 -13.00 -8.75
CA VAL A 47 1.62 -11.95 -8.03
C VAL A 47 2.08 -10.58 -8.51
N ILE A 48 3.38 -10.36 -8.58
CA ILE A 48 3.95 -9.07 -9.03
C ILE A 48 3.52 -8.77 -10.46
N SER A 49 3.66 -9.73 -11.36
CA SER A 49 3.29 -9.58 -12.77
C SER A 49 1.81 -9.27 -12.95
N SER A 50 0.95 -9.89 -12.16
CA SER A 50 -0.50 -9.65 -12.25
C SER A 50 -0.85 -8.20 -11.92
N ILE A 51 -0.16 -7.60 -10.95
CA ILE A 51 -0.35 -6.19 -10.61
C ILE A 51 0.16 -5.30 -11.75
N GLN A 52 1.35 -5.58 -12.27
CA GLN A 52 1.97 -4.81 -13.34
C GLN A 52 1.14 -4.81 -14.61
N GLN A 53 0.48 -5.93 -14.91
CA GLN A 53 -0.38 -6.05 -16.10
C GLN A 53 -1.70 -5.32 -15.95
N ARG A 54 -2.22 -5.22 -14.74
CA ARG A 54 -3.52 -4.58 -14.47
C ARG A 54 -3.41 -3.08 -14.31
N PHE A 55 -2.32 -2.59 -13.71
CA PHE A 55 -2.20 -1.19 -13.32
C PHE A 55 -0.84 -0.64 -13.73
N LYS A 56 -0.82 0.46 -14.47
CA LYS A 56 0.41 1.12 -14.89
C LYS A 56 1.03 1.95 -13.78
N ARG A 57 0.19 2.53 -12.92
CA ARG A 57 0.67 3.40 -11.83
C ARG A 57 -0.05 3.01 -10.56
N ILE A 58 0.74 2.77 -9.52
CA ILE A 58 0.23 2.23 -8.26
C ILE A 58 0.82 2.99 -7.08
N ALA A 59 0.10 2.96 -5.97
CA ALA A 59 0.62 3.35 -4.68
C ALA A 59 1.01 2.10 -3.91
N ILE A 60 2.12 2.18 -3.18
CA ILE A 60 2.56 1.13 -2.28
C ILE A 60 2.48 1.71 -0.87
N ILE A 61 1.76 1.04 0.03
CA ILE A 61 1.82 1.31 1.46
C ILE A 61 2.79 0.30 2.05
N ARG A 62 3.97 0.77 2.47
CA ARG A 62 5.02 -0.07 3.01
C ARG A 62 4.85 -0.35 4.49
N ASN A 63 4.31 0.64 5.21
CA ASN A 63 4.19 0.55 6.66
C ASN A 63 3.07 1.46 7.13
N MET A 64 2.34 1.02 8.13
CA MET A 64 1.36 1.83 8.82
C MET A 64 1.38 1.43 10.29
N TYR A 65 1.41 2.44 11.16
CA TYR A 65 1.47 2.22 12.59
C TYR A 65 0.53 3.19 13.31
N VAL A 66 -0.20 2.66 14.28
CA VAL A 66 -0.99 3.45 15.23
C VAL A 66 -0.54 3.04 16.62
N ASP A 67 -0.23 4.03 17.47
CA ASP A 67 0.20 3.79 18.85
C ASP A 67 -0.84 2.90 19.55
N GLU A 68 -0.36 1.92 20.30
CA GLU A 68 -1.22 0.91 20.93
C GLU A 68 -2.30 1.55 21.79
N ASP A 69 -1.94 2.58 22.57
CA ASP A 69 -2.86 3.28 23.46
C ASP A 69 -3.78 4.29 22.74
N ARG A 70 -3.57 4.49 21.45
CA ARG A 70 -4.35 5.41 20.61
C ARG A 70 -5.24 4.67 19.60
N ARG A 71 -5.26 3.35 19.64
CA ARG A 71 -6.09 2.53 18.75
C ARG A 71 -7.57 2.68 19.09
N GLY A 72 -8.43 2.58 18.07
CA GLY A 72 -9.87 2.75 18.23
C GLY A 72 -10.33 4.20 18.23
N GLN A 73 -9.44 5.16 17.93
CA GLN A 73 -9.76 6.60 17.90
C GLN A 73 -9.89 7.15 16.47
N GLY A 74 -9.87 6.28 15.45
CA GLY A 74 -10.03 6.70 14.06
C GLY A 74 -8.74 7.15 13.38
N ILE A 75 -7.58 7.06 14.04
CA ILE A 75 -6.30 7.50 13.47
C ILE A 75 -5.97 6.67 12.21
N GLY A 76 -6.11 5.35 12.29
CA GLY A 76 -5.87 4.47 11.14
C GLY A 76 -6.79 4.77 9.98
N ASN A 77 -8.08 5.01 10.25
CA ASN A 77 -9.05 5.37 9.23
C ASN A 77 -8.65 6.68 8.53
N ASP A 78 -8.20 7.66 9.28
CA ASP A 78 -7.74 8.94 8.73
C ASP A 78 -6.49 8.76 7.87
N LEU A 79 -5.53 7.95 8.34
CA LEU A 79 -4.31 7.68 7.59
C LEU A 79 -4.60 7.01 6.25
N VAL A 80 -5.43 5.97 6.25
CA VAL A 80 -5.79 5.25 5.01
C VAL A 80 -6.62 6.13 4.10
N GLY A 81 -7.60 6.86 4.64
CA GLY A 81 -8.43 7.78 3.85
C GLY A 81 -7.59 8.86 3.16
N ASN A 82 -6.64 9.45 3.87
CA ASN A 82 -5.73 10.44 3.30
C ASN A 82 -4.80 9.82 2.27
N ALA A 83 -4.35 8.58 2.49
CA ALA A 83 -3.51 7.86 1.51
C ALA A 83 -4.27 7.59 0.21
N ILE A 84 -5.54 7.21 0.30
CA ILE A 84 -6.40 7.00 -0.87
C ILE A 84 -6.51 8.30 -1.67
N ASP A 85 -6.81 9.41 -1.02
CA ASP A 85 -6.92 10.71 -1.67
C ASP A 85 -5.59 11.13 -2.33
N SER A 86 -4.49 10.97 -1.62
CA SER A 86 -3.17 11.35 -2.11
C SER A 86 -2.75 10.49 -3.30
N ALA A 87 -3.01 9.18 -3.23
CA ALA A 87 -2.70 8.26 -4.32
C ALA A 87 -3.51 8.59 -5.58
N ASP A 88 -4.80 8.86 -5.42
CA ASP A 88 -5.68 9.25 -6.53
C ASP A 88 -5.18 10.53 -7.19
N ARG A 89 -4.85 11.55 -6.40
CA ARG A 89 -4.32 12.82 -6.92
C ARG A 89 -2.99 12.66 -7.63
N ALA A 90 -2.17 11.69 -7.22
CA ALA A 90 -0.89 11.39 -7.87
C ALA A 90 -1.03 10.49 -9.10
N GLY A 91 -2.26 10.14 -9.47
CA GLY A 91 -2.54 9.35 -10.68
C GLY A 91 -2.45 7.85 -10.50
N ALA A 92 -2.39 7.37 -9.26
CA ALA A 92 -2.38 5.93 -9.00
C ALA A 92 -3.73 5.32 -9.39
N ARG A 93 -3.69 4.10 -9.93
CA ARG A 93 -4.90 3.36 -10.31
C ARG A 93 -5.25 2.30 -9.28
N ALA A 94 -4.34 2.02 -8.37
CA ALA A 94 -4.55 1.06 -7.29
C ALA A 94 -3.59 1.33 -6.15
N ILE A 95 -3.94 0.83 -4.97
CA ILE A 95 -3.06 0.80 -3.81
C ILE A 95 -2.74 -0.65 -3.50
N VAL A 96 -1.46 -0.95 -3.27
CA VAL A 96 -0.96 -2.29 -2.97
C VAL A 96 -0.36 -2.28 -1.57
N LEU A 97 -0.70 -3.28 -0.78
CA LEU A 97 -0.07 -3.49 0.53
C LEU A 97 0.00 -4.98 0.85
N VAL A 98 0.84 -5.32 1.83
CA VAL A 98 0.87 -6.66 2.42
C VAL A 98 0.32 -6.54 3.84
N SER A 99 -0.74 -7.29 4.14
CA SER A 99 -1.38 -7.27 5.46
C SER A 99 -0.59 -8.16 6.41
N ASP A 100 -0.01 -7.55 7.46
CA ASP A 100 0.84 -8.27 8.40
C ASP A 100 0.00 -9.16 9.33
N THR A 101 0.10 -10.47 9.15
CA THR A 101 -0.61 -11.46 9.97
C THR A 101 0.19 -11.89 11.21
N GLN A 102 1.36 -11.32 11.42
CA GLN A 102 2.16 -11.58 12.63
C GLN A 102 1.75 -10.68 13.81
N GLU A 103 0.95 -9.65 13.54
CA GLU A 103 0.42 -8.76 14.57
C GLU A 103 -0.64 -9.46 15.41
N ASP A 104 -0.83 -9.01 16.65
CA ASP A 104 -1.77 -9.60 17.60
C ASP A 104 -3.21 -9.58 17.11
N ASN A 105 -3.57 -8.64 16.25
CA ASN A 105 -4.91 -8.50 15.70
C ASN A 105 -4.96 -8.81 14.20
N ALA A 106 -4.15 -9.77 13.75
CA ALA A 106 -3.95 -10.07 12.34
C ALA A 106 -5.25 -10.29 11.54
N MET A 107 -6.19 -11.08 12.08
CA MET A 107 -7.47 -11.37 11.43
C MET A 107 -8.30 -10.10 11.27
N ASN A 108 -8.31 -9.27 12.30
CA ASN A 108 -9.06 -8.01 12.27
C ASN A 108 -8.42 -7.00 11.32
N LEU A 109 -7.10 -7.03 11.19
CA LEU A 109 -6.38 -6.13 10.28
C LEU A 109 -6.75 -6.39 8.82
N THR A 110 -6.76 -7.64 8.39
CA THR A 110 -7.15 -8.00 7.03
C THR A 110 -8.61 -7.61 6.75
N GLN A 111 -9.52 -7.92 7.67
CA GLN A 111 -10.93 -7.53 7.56
C GLN A 111 -11.10 -6.02 7.54
N TRP A 112 -10.29 -5.31 8.31
CA TRP A 112 -10.31 -3.86 8.36
C TRP A 112 -9.93 -3.25 7.00
N TYR A 113 -8.89 -3.79 6.35
CA TYR A 113 -8.54 -3.38 4.98
C TYR A 113 -9.66 -3.71 3.98
N GLU A 114 -10.27 -4.87 4.12
CA GLU A 114 -11.40 -5.25 3.27
C GLU A 114 -12.56 -4.25 3.39
N GLY A 115 -12.74 -3.67 4.57
CA GLY A 115 -13.74 -2.64 4.80
C GLY A 115 -13.54 -1.37 3.96
N PHE A 116 -12.31 -1.09 3.51
CA PHE A 116 -12.03 0.01 2.58
C PHE A 116 -12.21 -0.39 1.12
N GLY A 117 -12.42 -1.67 0.83
CA GLY A 117 -12.52 -2.18 -0.53
C GLY A 117 -11.29 -2.93 -1.03
N PHE A 118 -10.29 -3.14 -0.17
CA PHE A 118 -9.13 -3.95 -0.55
C PHE A 118 -9.54 -5.40 -0.77
N GLU A 119 -8.95 -6.02 -1.77
CA GLU A 119 -9.16 -7.44 -2.08
C GLU A 119 -7.83 -8.18 -2.03
N GLN A 120 -7.84 -9.39 -1.50
CA GLN A 120 -6.66 -10.23 -1.53
C GLN A 120 -6.47 -10.82 -2.92
N ILE A 121 -5.25 -10.65 -3.47
CA ILE A 121 -4.91 -11.17 -4.81
C ILE A 121 -3.83 -12.24 -4.77
N GLY A 122 -3.27 -12.51 -3.61
CA GLY A 122 -2.21 -13.50 -3.44
C GLY A 122 -1.63 -13.42 -2.05
N THR A 123 -0.46 -14.03 -1.89
CA THR A 123 0.26 -14.02 -0.62
C THR A 123 1.72 -13.64 -0.82
N ALA A 124 2.32 -13.14 0.24
CA ALA A 124 3.74 -12.85 0.32
C ALA A 124 4.23 -13.36 1.67
N GLY A 125 5.05 -14.42 1.66
CA GLY A 125 5.55 -15.01 2.91
C GLY A 125 4.44 -15.49 3.84
N GLY A 126 3.28 -15.87 3.31
CA GLY A 126 2.11 -16.27 4.09
C GLY A 126 1.15 -15.15 4.44
N ASP A 127 1.53 -13.89 4.23
CA ASP A 127 0.68 -12.73 4.49
C ASP A 127 -0.12 -12.35 3.24
N PRO A 128 -1.38 -11.89 3.39
CA PRO A 128 -2.18 -11.47 2.23
C PRO A 128 -1.58 -10.27 1.51
N VAL A 129 -1.46 -10.36 0.18
CA VAL A 129 -1.22 -9.21 -0.68
C VAL A 129 -2.58 -8.66 -1.08
N MET A 130 -2.80 -7.39 -0.78
CA MET A 130 -4.11 -6.76 -0.96
C MET A 130 -4.01 -5.58 -1.90
N VAL A 131 -5.04 -5.40 -2.70
CA VAL A 131 -5.13 -4.32 -3.70
C VAL A 131 -6.47 -3.62 -3.57
N LEU A 132 -6.41 -2.29 -3.54
CA LEU A 132 -7.59 -1.43 -3.67
C LEU A 132 -7.53 -0.75 -5.03
N GLU A 133 -8.50 -1.04 -5.89
CA GLU A 133 -8.61 -0.36 -7.17
C GLU A 133 -9.25 1.02 -6.98
N LEU A 134 -8.60 2.04 -7.55
CA LEU A 134 -9.06 3.44 -7.43
C LEU A 134 -9.92 3.89 -8.61
#